data_d4c85bef609daac5687fbfd6a8dcdf3e
#
_entry.id   d4c85bef609daac5687fbfd6a8dcdf3e
#
_cell.length_a   1.000
_cell.length_b   1.000
_cell.length_c   1.000
_cell.angle_alpha   90.00
_cell.angle_beta   90.00
_cell.angle_gamma   90.00
#
_symmetry.space_group_name_H-M   'P 1'
#
loop_
_entity.id
_entity.type
_entity.pdbx_description
1 polymer ?
#
loop_
_entity_poly.entity_id
_entity_poly.type
_entity_poly.pdbx_seq_one_letter_code
_entity_poly.pdbx_strand_id
1 'polypeptide(L)'
;MILRRLLIFLFAVLILVGTAKADYAYHFKPINKAFDEMAMRLNQADFAIERQSIDPHWLDQIDSIARKEGNKQLQVRAIYWRVRSTQMSAQPSQCIPLLEKALKMNDNETYDYDAACIRYQLAGNYDRLGQYFKCYNEAKAAIPIFEKYQDHYFLGNSYLLLVQLFHEISSDDEATTLLDLARDNYQKAGFQLNRIYFYQAVLNPDDNESIALYKKAIETGNKDWGMTLQAYINLNELLLKRGRANEAEAYSQEAFKMLQRFSPGNVIFHAMIALNHATIRYEQGRYEETLDELNALQQHSDELRDEYLMLGIYRLLWQTHEKLGHRDEAYRYLELYNKKYQMQEEEILKHEVPKAQAREAIARQDDQIRLLQQESELNRRLLWVIGLVALTVIIVVASLLIYVFQRNRMHKMENRELQKSLEQEAIIYSMNLKNYEDDIQKKDREISSSTLLLTNKNEVLKQLSEITTRYSDDGKVPREFVREVNAVIGDSLKNDDEWSRFRLHFDAVHPDFFNKLKEASPELTENDLRLCAYIRIGMRAKQIAEMLSISSDSVNSNRYRLRKKLNLSRGDSLDDFVRKI
;
A
#
# COMPACT_ATOMS: atom_id res chain seq x y z
N MET A 1 -46.95 -5.91 31.37
CA MET A 1 -45.96 -6.96 31.64
C MET A 1 -45.14 -7.35 30.40
N ILE A 2 -45.77 -7.47 29.23
CA ILE A 2 -45.11 -7.83 27.94
C ILE A 2 -44.12 -6.76 27.49
N LEU A 3 -44.47 -5.48 27.55
CA LEU A 3 -43.59 -4.37 27.14
C LEU A 3 -42.33 -4.27 27.97
N ARG A 4 -42.41 -4.59 29.29
CA ARG A 4 -41.27 -4.59 30.20
C ARG A 4 -40.32 -5.78 29.96
N ARG A 5 -40.83 -6.91 29.50
CA ARG A 5 -40.03 -8.07 29.08
C ARG A 5 -39.37 -7.84 27.72
N LEU A 6 -40.07 -7.14 26.78
CA LEU A 6 -39.46 -6.74 25.51
C LEU A 6 -38.34 -5.71 25.69
N LEU A 7 -38.51 -4.73 26.59
CA LEU A 7 -37.46 -3.77 26.94
C LEU A 7 -36.27 -4.42 27.61
N ILE A 8 -36.49 -5.40 28.49
CA ILE A 8 -35.39 -6.16 29.12
C ILE A 8 -34.69 -7.05 28.11
N PHE A 9 -35.43 -7.64 27.17
CA PHE A 9 -34.85 -8.43 26.07
C PHE A 9 -34.08 -7.56 25.07
N LEU A 10 -34.60 -6.37 24.71
CA LEU A 10 -33.88 -5.38 23.92
C LEU A 10 -32.65 -4.82 24.64
N PHE A 11 -32.74 -4.60 25.95
CA PHE A 11 -31.58 -4.16 26.77
C PHE A 11 -30.55 -5.29 26.93
N ALA A 12 -30.98 -6.54 27.07
CA ALA A 12 -30.08 -7.70 27.08
C ALA A 12 -29.41 -7.94 25.70
N VAL A 13 -30.14 -7.73 24.61
CA VAL A 13 -29.60 -7.78 23.24
C VAL A 13 -28.65 -6.59 22.99
N LEU A 14 -28.96 -5.39 23.49
CA LEU A 14 -28.06 -4.23 23.43
C LEU A 14 -26.82 -4.40 24.30
N ILE A 15 -26.92 -5.07 25.45
CA ILE A 15 -25.74 -5.40 26.29
C ILE A 15 -24.91 -6.52 25.65
N LEU A 16 -25.54 -7.49 24.96
CA LEU A 16 -24.85 -8.51 24.16
C LEU A 16 -24.17 -7.96 22.90
N VAL A 17 -24.71 -6.87 22.32
CA VAL A 17 -24.08 -6.14 21.21
C VAL A 17 -23.01 -5.15 21.70
N GLY A 18 -23.08 -4.75 22.99
CA GLY A 18 -22.16 -3.76 23.60
C GLY A 18 -20.85 -4.31 24.15
N THR A 19 -20.64 -5.64 24.11
CA THR A 19 -19.36 -6.27 24.46
C THR A 19 -18.92 -7.24 23.36
N ALA A 20 -18.93 -6.81 22.12
CA ALA A 20 -18.07 -7.44 21.14
C ALA A 20 -16.63 -7.13 21.61
N LYS A 21 -16.07 -8.00 22.48
CA LYS A 21 -14.63 -8.17 22.51
C LYS A 21 -14.23 -8.34 21.06
N ALA A 22 -13.33 -7.52 20.57
CA ALA A 22 -12.71 -7.72 19.27
C ALA A 22 -12.14 -9.15 19.31
N ASP A 23 -12.92 -10.11 18.82
CA ASP A 23 -12.50 -11.49 18.68
C ASP A 23 -11.57 -11.48 17.46
N TYR A 24 -10.29 -11.29 17.74
CA TYR A 24 -9.26 -11.46 16.72
C TYR A 24 -9.27 -12.92 16.34
N ALA A 25 -9.93 -13.20 15.23
CA ALA A 25 -10.11 -14.56 14.77
C ALA A 25 -8.73 -15.21 14.54
N TYR A 26 -8.53 -16.37 15.14
CA TYR A 26 -7.34 -17.17 14.92
C TYR A 26 -7.57 -18.01 13.68
N HIS A 27 -7.10 -17.54 12.52
CA HIS A 27 -7.32 -18.17 11.22
C HIS A 27 -6.27 -19.23 10.86
N PHE A 28 -5.30 -19.49 11.70
CA PHE A 28 -4.33 -20.56 11.47
C PHE A 28 -5.02 -21.93 11.48
N LYS A 29 -4.77 -22.73 10.45
CA LYS A 29 -5.30 -24.11 10.41
C LYS A 29 -4.74 -24.93 11.56
N PRO A 30 -5.55 -25.65 12.34
CA PRO A 30 -5.07 -26.49 13.44
C PRO A 30 -4.08 -27.55 12.96
N ILE A 31 -2.95 -27.69 13.66
CA ILE A 31 -1.94 -28.72 13.38
C ILE A 31 -1.66 -29.56 14.63
N ASN A 32 -1.43 -28.90 15.77
CA ASN A 32 -1.13 -29.54 17.04
C ASN A 32 -1.82 -28.77 18.16
N LYS A 33 -2.68 -29.44 18.91
CA LYS A 33 -3.52 -28.82 19.94
C LYS A 33 -2.72 -28.01 20.96
N ALA A 34 -1.62 -28.57 21.48
CA ALA A 34 -0.81 -27.88 22.50
C ALA A 34 -0.10 -26.64 21.92
N PHE A 35 0.39 -26.75 20.68
CA PHE A 35 0.97 -25.61 19.98
C PHE A 35 -0.07 -24.51 19.72
N ASP A 36 -1.23 -24.88 19.19
CA ASP A 36 -2.29 -23.93 18.84
C ASP A 36 -2.86 -23.22 20.07
N GLU A 37 -3.03 -23.94 21.21
CA GLU A 37 -3.42 -23.33 22.49
C GLU A 37 -2.39 -22.30 22.97
N MET A 38 -1.09 -22.59 22.83
CA MET A 38 -0.03 -21.67 23.21
C MET A 38 0.04 -20.46 22.26
N ALA A 39 -0.11 -20.70 20.96
CA ALA A 39 -0.17 -19.65 19.94
C ALA A 39 -1.37 -18.71 20.16
N MET A 40 -2.53 -19.22 20.56
CA MET A 40 -3.69 -18.41 20.95
C MET A 40 -3.39 -17.54 22.19
N ARG A 41 -2.69 -18.07 23.20
CA ARG A 41 -2.27 -17.27 24.36
C ARG A 41 -1.33 -16.15 23.96
N LEU A 42 -0.34 -16.41 23.09
CA LEU A 42 0.55 -15.39 22.56
C LEU A 42 -0.24 -14.33 21.78
N ASN A 43 -1.19 -14.76 20.95
CA ASN A 43 -2.05 -13.84 20.20
C ASN A 43 -2.87 -12.94 21.14
N GLN A 44 -3.47 -13.51 22.19
CA GLN A 44 -4.22 -12.75 23.19
C GLN A 44 -3.34 -11.79 24.00
N ALA A 45 -2.12 -12.20 24.36
CA ALA A 45 -1.19 -11.36 25.11
C ALA A 45 -0.70 -10.16 24.28
N ASP A 46 -0.52 -10.35 22.97
CA ASP A 46 -0.12 -9.28 22.04
C ASP A 46 -1.21 -8.19 21.91
N PHE A 47 -2.47 -8.56 22.11
CA PHE A 47 -3.64 -7.66 22.10
C PHE A 47 -4.07 -7.15 23.49
N ALA A 48 -3.46 -7.61 24.57
CA ALA A 48 -3.80 -7.14 25.90
C ALA A 48 -3.43 -5.66 26.08
N ILE A 49 -4.30 -4.93 26.79
CA ILE A 49 -4.14 -3.49 27.10
C ILE A 49 -2.81 -3.20 27.79
N GLU A 50 -2.45 -4.08 28.70
CA GLU A 50 -1.13 -4.15 29.28
C GLU A 50 -0.41 -5.23 28.48
N ARG A 51 0.47 -4.86 27.55
CA ARG A 51 1.45 -5.79 27.04
C ARG A 51 2.21 -6.33 28.25
N GLN A 52 1.61 -7.33 28.92
CA GLN A 52 2.37 -8.16 29.82
C GLN A 52 3.53 -8.67 28.98
N SER A 53 4.75 -8.46 29.44
CA SER A 53 5.94 -8.98 28.79
C SER A 53 5.62 -10.43 28.44
N ILE A 54 5.57 -10.73 27.14
CA ILE A 54 5.32 -12.10 26.69
C ILE A 54 6.36 -12.95 27.41
N ASP A 55 5.88 -13.89 28.23
CA ASP A 55 6.77 -14.74 29.00
C ASP A 55 7.67 -15.51 28.03
N PRO A 56 9.00 -15.30 28.04
CA PRO A 56 9.92 -15.98 27.13
C PRO A 56 9.74 -17.50 27.16
N HIS A 57 9.28 -18.03 28.29
CA HIS A 57 8.99 -19.44 28.44
C HIS A 57 7.91 -19.96 27.47
N TRP A 58 6.94 -19.14 27.10
CA TRP A 58 5.92 -19.53 26.10
C TRP A 58 6.54 -19.71 24.71
N LEU A 59 7.49 -18.87 24.35
CA LEU A 59 8.22 -19.01 23.06
C LEU A 59 9.10 -20.26 23.06
N ASP A 60 9.74 -20.57 24.18
CA ASP A 60 10.56 -21.79 24.32
C ASP A 60 9.70 -23.06 24.28
N GLN A 61 8.49 -23.01 24.83
CA GLN A 61 7.52 -24.12 24.72
C GLN A 61 7.08 -24.33 23.27
N ILE A 62 6.73 -23.29 22.53
CA ILE A 62 6.39 -23.38 21.10
C ILE A 62 7.53 -24.01 20.30
N ASP A 63 8.77 -23.55 20.51
CA ASP A 63 9.96 -24.09 19.85
C ASP A 63 10.20 -25.56 20.23
N SER A 64 9.97 -25.92 21.49
CA SER A 64 10.11 -27.29 21.97
C SER A 64 9.11 -28.24 21.29
N ILE A 65 7.84 -27.83 21.23
CA ILE A 65 6.77 -28.59 20.56
C ILE A 65 7.12 -28.75 19.08
N ALA A 66 7.47 -27.66 18.41
CA ALA A 66 7.79 -27.69 16.97
C ALA A 66 8.98 -28.61 16.64
N ARG A 67 9.99 -28.65 17.51
CA ARG A 67 11.15 -29.56 17.35
C ARG A 67 10.79 -31.01 17.64
N LYS A 68 10.03 -31.27 18.70
CA LYS A 68 9.65 -32.63 19.12
C LYS A 68 8.76 -33.32 18.09
N GLU A 69 7.80 -32.56 17.53
CA GLU A 69 6.89 -33.09 16.51
C GLU A 69 7.57 -33.27 15.15
N GLY A 70 8.72 -32.66 14.91
CA GLY A 70 9.42 -32.70 13.62
C GLY A 70 8.63 -32.10 12.45
N ASN A 71 7.49 -31.48 12.73
CA ASN A 71 6.60 -30.92 11.73
C ASN A 71 7.13 -29.60 11.18
N LYS A 72 7.33 -29.53 9.87
CA LYS A 72 7.88 -28.38 9.17
C LYS A 72 7.02 -27.12 9.36
N GLN A 73 5.68 -27.26 9.33
CA GLN A 73 4.76 -26.12 9.47
C GLN A 73 4.74 -25.56 10.89
N LEU A 74 4.88 -26.41 11.91
CA LEU A 74 5.04 -25.95 13.29
C LEU A 74 6.34 -25.16 13.47
N GLN A 75 7.43 -25.55 12.81
CA GLN A 75 8.69 -24.78 12.82
C GLN A 75 8.52 -23.42 12.15
N VAL A 76 7.79 -23.34 11.03
CA VAL A 76 7.43 -22.08 10.36
C VAL A 76 6.69 -21.14 11.33
N ARG A 77 5.66 -21.65 12.00
CA ARG A 77 4.87 -20.88 12.97
C ARG A 77 5.68 -20.48 14.21
N ALA A 78 6.58 -21.34 14.69
CA ALA A 78 7.46 -21.02 15.81
C ALA A 78 8.37 -19.82 15.46
N ILE A 79 8.95 -19.78 14.27
CA ILE A 79 9.72 -18.64 13.78
C ILE A 79 8.86 -17.37 13.73
N TYR A 80 7.66 -17.46 13.16
CA TYR A 80 6.72 -16.34 13.07
C TYR A 80 6.40 -15.76 14.46
N TRP A 81 6.00 -16.59 15.42
CA TRP A 81 5.65 -16.14 16.77
C TRP A 81 6.85 -15.54 17.50
N ARG A 82 8.04 -16.12 17.35
CA ARG A 82 9.26 -15.57 17.95
C ARG A 82 9.55 -14.18 17.40
N VAL A 83 9.56 -13.99 16.09
CA VAL A 83 9.81 -12.69 15.47
C VAL A 83 8.73 -11.68 15.86
N ARG A 84 7.46 -12.05 15.79
CA ARG A 84 6.34 -11.17 16.17
C ARG A 84 6.45 -10.70 17.61
N SER A 85 6.81 -11.59 18.51
CA SER A 85 6.92 -11.30 19.96
C SER A 85 8.14 -10.43 20.29
N THR A 86 9.20 -10.50 19.50
CA THR A 86 10.44 -9.73 19.71
C THR A 86 10.55 -8.48 18.81
N GLN A 87 9.58 -8.23 17.96
CA GLN A 87 9.64 -7.19 16.92
C GLN A 87 10.02 -5.79 17.45
N MET A 88 9.62 -5.43 18.67
CA MET A 88 9.94 -4.13 19.27
C MET A 88 11.39 -4.02 19.75
N SER A 89 12.06 -5.13 20.04
CA SER A 89 13.41 -5.18 20.60
C SER A 89 14.45 -5.73 19.64
N ALA A 90 14.04 -6.53 18.65
CA ALA A 90 14.97 -7.16 17.71
C ALA A 90 15.31 -6.23 16.53
N GLN A 91 16.55 -6.34 16.05
CA GLN A 91 16.99 -5.64 14.85
C GLN A 91 16.34 -6.26 13.59
N PRO A 92 15.81 -5.46 12.65
CA PRO A 92 15.23 -5.97 11.41
C PRO A 92 16.17 -6.89 10.62
N SER A 93 17.46 -6.58 10.63
CA SER A 93 18.51 -7.40 9.99
C SER A 93 18.59 -8.84 10.53
N GLN A 94 18.14 -9.08 11.74
CA GLN A 94 18.06 -10.41 12.35
C GLN A 94 16.71 -11.09 12.05
N CYS A 95 15.63 -10.31 11.98
CA CYS A 95 14.27 -10.82 11.76
C CYS A 95 14.04 -11.26 10.31
N ILE A 96 14.50 -10.48 9.35
CA ILE A 96 14.26 -10.72 7.91
C ILE A 96 14.74 -12.09 7.47
N PRO A 97 15.99 -12.53 7.73
CA PRO A 97 16.44 -13.85 7.29
C PRO A 97 15.62 -15.02 7.89
N LEU A 98 15.13 -14.85 9.11
CA LEU A 98 14.29 -15.84 9.77
C LEU A 98 12.91 -15.93 9.11
N LEU A 99 12.31 -14.81 8.80
CA LEU A 99 11.01 -14.74 8.14
C LEU A 99 11.09 -15.23 6.69
N GLU A 100 12.13 -14.85 5.94
CA GLU A 100 12.37 -15.37 4.58
C GLU A 100 12.56 -16.88 4.58
N LYS A 101 13.30 -17.42 5.57
CA LYS A 101 13.42 -18.85 5.78
C LYS A 101 12.07 -19.49 6.07
N ALA A 102 11.28 -18.90 6.96
CA ALA A 102 9.95 -19.39 7.29
C ALA A 102 9.04 -19.41 6.06
N LEU A 103 9.03 -18.32 5.26
CA LEU A 103 8.24 -18.22 4.05
C LEU A 103 8.66 -19.26 2.99
N LYS A 104 9.96 -19.51 2.83
CA LYS A 104 10.48 -20.55 1.93
C LYS A 104 10.13 -21.97 2.41
N MET A 105 10.03 -22.17 3.72
CA MET A 105 9.64 -23.45 4.31
C MET A 105 8.13 -23.67 4.27
N ASN A 106 7.33 -22.61 4.21
CA ASN A 106 5.88 -22.70 4.26
C ASN A 106 5.31 -23.39 3.02
N ASP A 107 4.27 -24.21 3.20
CA ASP A 107 3.42 -24.68 2.11
C ASP A 107 2.36 -23.60 1.83
N ASN A 108 2.65 -22.74 0.84
CA ASN A 108 1.84 -21.57 0.53
C ASN A 108 0.47 -21.91 -0.07
N GLU A 109 0.26 -23.12 -0.56
CA GLU A 109 -1.06 -23.55 -1.06
C GLU A 109 -1.95 -24.00 0.09
N THR A 110 -1.40 -24.77 1.00
CA THR A 110 -2.14 -25.33 2.16
C THR A 110 -2.26 -24.30 3.29
N TYR A 111 -1.20 -23.54 3.56
CA TYR A 111 -1.08 -22.60 4.69
C TYR A 111 -0.85 -21.16 4.19
N ASP A 112 -1.74 -20.71 3.31
CA ASP A 112 -1.68 -19.36 2.72
C ASP A 112 -1.83 -18.23 3.77
N TYR A 113 -2.65 -18.46 4.81
CA TYR A 113 -2.78 -17.50 5.90
C TYR A 113 -1.48 -17.34 6.71
N ASP A 114 -0.75 -18.43 6.98
CA ASP A 114 0.59 -18.38 7.59
C ASP A 114 1.55 -17.55 6.73
N ALA A 115 1.52 -17.75 5.40
CA ALA A 115 2.32 -16.97 4.46
C ALA A 115 1.98 -15.47 4.52
N ALA A 116 0.69 -15.11 4.59
CA ALA A 116 0.25 -13.72 4.70
C ALA A 116 0.75 -13.06 6.00
N CYS A 117 0.65 -13.76 7.12
CA CYS A 117 1.17 -13.29 8.40
C CYS A 117 2.69 -13.06 8.38
N ILE A 118 3.45 -13.98 7.77
CA ILE A 118 4.90 -13.86 7.60
C ILE A 118 5.25 -12.68 6.70
N ARG A 119 4.54 -12.52 5.57
CA ARG A 119 4.74 -11.40 4.63
C ARG A 119 4.44 -10.05 5.28
N TYR A 120 3.39 -9.96 6.08
CA TYR A 120 3.11 -8.75 6.85
C TYR A 120 4.26 -8.39 7.81
N GLN A 121 4.84 -9.38 8.49
CA GLN A 121 6.01 -9.16 9.34
C GLN A 121 7.26 -8.77 8.54
N LEU A 122 7.46 -9.38 7.37
CA LEU A 122 8.54 -8.99 6.45
C LEU A 122 8.38 -7.54 6.00
N ALA A 123 7.16 -7.15 5.59
CA ALA A 123 6.85 -5.79 5.16
C ALA A 123 7.22 -4.77 6.24
N GLY A 124 6.80 -4.97 7.49
CA GLY A 124 7.15 -4.08 8.60
C GLY A 124 8.65 -4.02 8.92
N ASN A 125 9.38 -5.14 8.73
CA ASN A 125 10.83 -5.12 8.92
C ASN A 125 11.58 -4.47 7.75
N TYR A 126 11.09 -4.61 6.51
CA TYR A 126 11.62 -3.89 5.35
C TYR A 126 11.38 -2.39 5.44
N ASP A 127 10.20 -1.97 5.94
CA ASP A 127 9.90 -0.56 6.21
C ASP A 127 10.93 0.06 7.18
N ARG A 128 11.21 -0.60 8.30
CA ARG A 128 12.21 -0.17 9.29
C ARG A 128 13.64 -0.07 8.75
N LEU A 129 13.94 -0.72 7.63
CA LEU A 129 15.23 -0.63 6.92
C LEU A 129 15.22 0.35 5.75
N GLY A 130 14.11 1.06 5.49
CA GLY A 130 13.96 1.92 4.32
C GLY A 130 13.94 1.15 2.98
N GLN A 131 13.66 -0.15 3.00
CA GLN A 131 13.53 -0.98 1.81
C GLN A 131 12.08 -0.92 1.28
N TYR A 132 11.62 0.28 0.97
CA TYR A 132 10.22 0.63 0.70
C TYR A 132 9.56 -0.22 -0.39
N PHE A 133 10.27 -0.50 -1.48
CA PHE A 133 9.72 -1.33 -2.56
C PHE A 133 9.48 -2.79 -2.13
N LYS A 134 10.34 -3.34 -1.27
CA LYS A 134 10.11 -4.68 -0.70
C LYS A 134 8.96 -4.68 0.30
N CYS A 135 8.90 -3.65 1.16
CA CYS A 135 7.77 -3.45 2.07
C CYS A 135 6.45 -3.46 1.31
N TYR A 136 6.34 -2.66 0.25
CA TYR A 136 5.18 -2.59 -0.62
C TYR A 136 4.78 -3.96 -1.18
N ASN A 137 5.73 -4.68 -1.77
CA ASN A 137 5.45 -5.97 -2.40
C ASN A 137 4.95 -7.02 -1.40
N GLU A 138 5.57 -7.10 -0.23
CA GLU A 138 5.14 -8.07 0.79
C GLU A 138 3.78 -7.70 1.40
N ALA A 139 3.50 -6.42 1.65
CA ALA A 139 2.20 -5.96 2.11
C ALA A 139 1.10 -6.22 1.07
N LYS A 140 1.34 -5.89 -0.19
CA LYS A 140 0.40 -6.15 -1.31
C LYS A 140 0.15 -7.65 -1.54
N ALA A 141 1.14 -8.50 -1.32
CA ALA A 141 0.97 -9.95 -1.42
C ALA A 141 0.18 -10.55 -0.25
N ALA A 142 0.19 -9.92 0.92
CA ALA A 142 -0.55 -10.38 2.10
C ALA A 142 -2.05 -9.98 2.06
N ILE A 143 -2.37 -8.78 1.57
CA ILE A 143 -3.73 -8.20 1.57
C ILE A 143 -4.78 -9.12 0.96
N PRO A 144 -4.64 -9.68 -0.26
CA PRO A 144 -5.67 -10.54 -0.85
C PRO A 144 -5.97 -11.80 -0.02
N ILE A 145 -4.98 -12.27 0.72
CA ILE A 145 -5.15 -13.44 1.60
C ILE A 145 -5.95 -13.04 2.84
N PHE A 146 -5.64 -11.90 3.46
CA PHE A 146 -6.43 -11.38 4.58
C PHE A 146 -7.86 -11.06 4.15
N GLU A 147 -8.09 -10.56 2.93
CA GLU A 147 -9.43 -10.36 2.35
C GLU A 147 -10.19 -11.69 2.22
N LYS A 148 -9.55 -12.74 1.71
CA LYS A 148 -10.11 -14.09 1.60
C LYS A 148 -10.58 -14.63 2.95
N TYR A 149 -9.82 -14.36 4.03
CA TYR A 149 -10.14 -14.79 5.39
C TYR A 149 -11.02 -13.79 6.15
N GLN A 150 -11.36 -12.63 5.56
CA GLN A 150 -12.09 -11.54 6.20
C GLN A 150 -11.43 -11.06 7.51
N ASP A 151 -10.09 -11.13 7.55
CA ASP A 151 -9.33 -10.67 8.70
C ASP A 151 -9.16 -9.14 8.66
N HIS A 152 -10.18 -8.46 9.13
CA HIS A 152 -10.23 -7.01 9.11
C HIS A 152 -9.18 -6.34 9.99
N TYR A 153 -8.65 -7.04 11.02
CA TYR A 153 -7.56 -6.52 11.83
C TYR A 153 -6.26 -6.45 11.05
N PHE A 154 -5.83 -7.57 10.43
CA PHE A 154 -4.62 -7.57 9.61
C PHE A 154 -4.78 -6.75 8.34
N LEU A 155 -5.98 -6.64 7.76
CA LEU A 155 -6.25 -5.71 6.66
C LEU A 155 -6.02 -4.26 7.09
N GLY A 156 -6.62 -3.84 8.20
CA GLY A 156 -6.41 -2.50 8.74
C GLY A 156 -4.94 -2.18 9.00
N ASN A 157 -4.21 -3.11 9.62
CA ASN A 157 -2.77 -2.95 9.87
C ASN A 157 -1.94 -2.92 8.58
N SER A 158 -2.27 -3.75 7.58
CA SER A 158 -1.56 -3.77 6.30
C SER A 158 -1.75 -2.47 5.53
N TYR A 159 -2.97 -1.92 5.54
CA TYR A 159 -3.24 -0.61 4.94
C TYR A 159 -2.53 0.52 5.70
N LEU A 160 -2.48 0.49 7.05
CA LEU A 160 -1.71 1.48 7.81
C LEU A 160 -0.20 1.41 7.55
N LEU A 161 0.34 0.22 7.38
CA LEU A 161 1.74 0.08 6.98
C LEU A 161 2.00 0.71 5.61
N LEU A 162 1.08 0.53 4.66
CA LEU A 162 1.17 1.20 3.36
C LEU A 162 0.96 2.72 3.47
N VAL A 163 0.08 3.21 4.36
CA VAL A 163 -0.06 4.65 4.67
C VAL A 163 1.28 5.24 5.10
N GLN A 164 1.94 4.60 6.05
CA GLN A 164 3.26 5.02 6.53
C GLN A 164 4.28 5.03 5.38
N LEU A 165 4.35 3.96 4.62
CA LEU A 165 5.25 3.83 3.47
C LEU A 165 5.03 4.95 2.44
N PHE A 166 3.78 5.19 2.03
CA PHE A 166 3.47 6.22 1.03
C PHE A 166 3.75 7.63 1.55
N HIS A 167 3.53 7.88 2.84
CA HIS A 167 3.95 9.13 3.47
C HIS A 167 5.49 9.29 3.43
N GLU A 168 6.24 8.26 3.79
CA GLU A 168 7.71 8.28 3.77
C GLU A 168 8.29 8.55 2.37
N ILE A 169 7.67 8.04 1.32
CA ILE A 169 8.06 8.29 -0.07
C ILE A 169 7.39 9.52 -0.69
N SER A 170 6.75 10.37 0.11
CA SER A 170 6.09 11.62 -0.30
C SER A 170 4.98 11.42 -1.33
N SER A 171 4.08 10.48 -1.06
CA SER A 171 2.90 10.13 -1.86
C SER A 171 1.62 10.20 -1.00
N ASP A 172 1.33 11.39 -0.44
CA ASP A 172 0.30 11.59 0.59
C ASP A 172 -1.13 11.39 0.08
N ASP A 173 -1.39 11.54 -1.23
CA ASP A 173 -2.71 11.27 -1.81
C ASP A 173 -3.06 9.78 -1.75
N GLU A 174 -2.09 8.92 -2.09
CA GLU A 174 -2.21 7.47 -1.96
C GLU A 174 -2.32 7.06 -0.48
N ALA A 175 -1.53 7.67 0.40
CA ALA A 175 -1.59 7.44 1.83
C ALA A 175 -2.99 7.76 2.38
N THR A 176 -3.59 8.88 1.98
CA THR A 176 -4.93 9.28 2.42
C THR A 176 -6.00 8.28 1.97
N THR A 177 -5.92 7.82 0.72
CA THR A 177 -6.86 6.80 0.19
C THR A 177 -6.77 5.49 0.97
N LEU A 178 -5.56 5.04 1.28
CA LEU A 178 -5.31 3.83 2.06
C LEU A 178 -5.74 3.98 3.52
N LEU A 179 -5.67 5.18 4.08
CA LEU A 179 -6.12 5.47 5.44
C LEU A 179 -7.62 5.28 5.61
N ASP A 180 -8.42 5.60 4.59
CA ASP A 180 -9.85 5.33 4.59
C ASP A 180 -10.14 3.82 4.60
N LEU A 181 -9.41 3.04 3.79
CA LEU A 181 -9.50 1.57 3.80
C LEU A 181 -9.09 0.98 5.16
N ALA A 182 -8.06 1.52 5.78
CA ALA A 182 -7.63 1.11 7.12
C ALA A 182 -8.72 1.39 8.17
N ARG A 183 -9.36 2.58 8.11
CA ARG A 183 -10.47 2.97 8.99
C ARG A 183 -11.64 2.01 8.89
N ASP A 184 -12.11 1.74 7.68
CA ASP A 184 -13.23 0.84 7.44
C ASP A 184 -12.97 -0.56 8.00
N ASN A 185 -11.76 -1.07 7.81
CA ASN A 185 -11.38 -2.38 8.32
C ASN A 185 -11.27 -2.39 9.86
N TYR A 186 -10.69 -1.36 10.48
CA TYR A 186 -10.65 -1.25 11.94
C TYR A 186 -12.05 -1.14 12.57
N GLN A 187 -12.98 -0.44 11.91
CA GLN A 187 -14.37 -0.38 12.35
C GLN A 187 -15.05 -1.76 12.29
N LYS A 188 -14.84 -2.50 11.18
CA LYS A 188 -15.36 -3.88 11.03
C LYS A 188 -14.74 -4.84 12.05
N ALA A 189 -13.47 -4.67 12.37
CA ALA A 189 -12.77 -5.45 13.40
C ALA A 189 -13.15 -5.06 14.84
N GLY A 190 -13.92 -3.99 15.04
CA GLY A 190 -14.18 -3.44 16.39
C GLY A 190 -12.92 -2.91 17.07
N PHE A 191 -11.89 -2.52 16.28
CA PHE A 191 -10.62 -2.05 16.80
C PHE A 191 -10.64 -0.54 17.07
N GLN A 192 -9.71 -0.06 17.90
CA GLN A 192 -9.62 1.37 18.22
C GLN A 192 -9.15 2.19 17.02
N LEU A 193 -9.71 3.40 16.89
CA LEU A 193 -9.38 4.32 15.79
C LEU A 193 -8.25 5.31 16.12
N ASN A 194 -7.56 5.15 17.26
CA ASN A 194 -6.46 6.04 17.64
C ASN A 194 -5.35 6.13 16.58
N ARG A 195 -4.99 5.02 15.95
CA ARG A 195 -4.01 4.98 14.85
C ARG A 195 -4.50 5.74 13.62
N ILE A 196 -5.79 5.65 13.33
CA ILE A 196 -6.41 6.37 12.21
C ILE A 196 -6.31 7.89 12.46
N TYR A 197 -6.73 8.35 13.66
CA TYR A 197 -6.63 9.76 14.02
C TYR A 197 -5.19 10.26 14.05
N PHE A 198 -4.25 9.41 14.48
CA PHE A 198 -2.83 9.72 14.45
C PHE A 198 -2.34 9.99 13.00
N TYR A 199 -2.58 9.06 12.07
CA TYR A 199 -2.15 9.24 10.69
C TYR A 199 -2.95 10.32 9.96
N GLN A 200 -4.22 10.56 10.31
CA GLN A 200 -4.95 11.74 9.84
C GLN A 200 -4.24 13.02 10.25
N ALA A 201 -3.75 13.10 11.48
CA ALA A 201 -3.01 14.27 11.95
C ALA A 201 -1.66 14.43 11.25
N VAL A 202 -0.95 13.33 10.98
CA VAL A 202 0.35 13.34 10.26
C VAL A 202 0.17 13.83 8.82
N LEU A 203 -0.89 13.39 8.14
CA LEU A 203 -1.14 13.72 6.73
C LEU A 203 -1.86 15.07 6.54
N ASN A 204 -2.32 15.70 7.62
CA ASN A 204 -3.07 16.95 7.53
C ASN A 204 -2.12 18.16 7.44
N PRO A 205 -2.28 19.04 6.45
CA PRO A 205 -1.46 20.24 6.32
C PRO A 205 -1.81 21.36 7.30
N ASP A 206 -2.98 21.32 7.98
CA ASP A 206 -3.40 22.32 8.96
C ASP A 206 -3.02 21.91 10.39
N ASP A 207 -2.11 22.65 11.01
CA ASP A 207 -1.62 22.37 12.36
C ASP A 207 -2.74 22.37 13.43
N ASN A 208 -3.79 23.20 13.31
CA ASN A 208 -4.86 23.25 14.31
C ASN A 208 -5.76 22.03 14.22
N GLU A 209 -6.05 21.57 13.02
CA GLU A 209 -6.79 20.34 12.78
C GLU A 209 -5.98 19.13 13.22
N SER A 210 -4.67 19.11 12.94
CA SER A 210 -3.74 18.08 13.42
C SER A 210 -3.69 18.02 14.95
N ILE A 211 -3.67 19.17 15.65
CA ILE A 211 -3.77 19.22 17.12
C ILE A 211 -5.07 18.55 17.60
N ALA A 212 -6.21 18.86 16.97
CA ALA A 212 -7.49 18.25 17.35
C ALA A 212 -7.49 16.73 17.11
N LEU A 213 -6.90 16.27 16.00
CA LEU A 213 -6.78 14.86 15.64
C LEU A 213 -5.84 14.10 16.59
N TYR A 214 -4.69 14.66 16.97
CA TYR A 214 -3.81 14.04 17.98
C TYR A 214 -4.50 13.94 19.34
N LYS A 215 -5.25 14.96 19.79
CA LYS A 215 -6.06 14.87 21.01
C LYS A 215 -7.06 13.72 20.93
N LYS A 216 -7.74 13.58 19.81
CA LYS A 216 -8.68 12.49 19.57
C LYS A 216 -8.00 11.12 19.54
N ALA A 217 -6.79 11.03 18.97
CA ALA A 217 -5.96 9.82 19.01
C ALA A 217 -5.61 9.44 20.45
N ILE A 218 -5.26 10.40 21.28
CA ILE A 218 -4.95 10.21 22.71
C ILE A 218 -6.19 9.73 23.49
N GLU A 219 -7.33 10.39 23.34
CA GLU A 219 -8.58 10.05 24.01
C GLU A 219 -9.06 8.63 23.67
N THR A 220 -8.87 8.19 22.44
CA THR A 220 -9.31 6.87 21.98
C THR A 220 -8.26 5.77 22.16
N GLY A 221 -7.03 6.13 22.53
CA GLY A 221 -5.85 5.26 22.48
C GLY A 221 -5.55 4.47 23.76
N ASN A 222 -6.50 4.22 24.63
CA ASN A 222 -6.29 3.58 25.94
C ASN A 222 -5.69 2.15 25.89
N LYS A 223 -5.75 1.47 24.75
CA LYS A 223 -5.22 0.11 24.54
C LYS A 223 -3.93 0.06 23.72
N ASP A 224 -3.55 1.13 23.07
CA ASP A 224 -2.35 1.22 22.25
C ASP A 224 -1.43 2.32 22.80
N TRP A 225 -0.78 2.01 23.93
CA TRP A 225 0.04 2.97 24.64
C TRP A 225 1.20 3.52 23.77
N GLY A 226 1.78 2.70 22.89
CA GLY A 226 2.90 3.12 22.05
C GLY A 226 2.50 4.20 21.05
N MET A 227 1.38 4.00 20.35
CA MET A 227 0.87 4.99 19.40
C MET A 227 0.33 6.23 20.15
N THR A 228 -0.31 6.03 21.29
CA THR A 228 -0.80 7.14 22.12
C THR A 228 0.36 7.99 22.63
N LEU A 229 1.47 7.37 23.03
CA LEU A 229 2.68 8.07 23.44
C LEU A 229 3.29 8.89 22.29
N GLN A 230 3.33 8.31 21.09
CA GLN A 230 3.77 9.03 19.90
C GLN A 230 2.84 10.22 19.58
N ALA A 231 1.53 10.05 19.77
CA ALA A 231 0.57 11.15 19.61
C ALA A 231 0.81 12.29 20.62
N TYR A 232 1.15 11.99 21.86
CA TYR A 232 1.55 13.01 22.83
C TYR A 232 2.81 13.78 22.41
N ILE A 233 3.81 13.06 21.90
CA ILE A 233 5.07 13.65 21.45
C ILE A 233 4.82 14.62 20.28
N ASN A 234 4.11 14.18 19.26
CA ASN A 234 3.80 14.99 18.09
C ASN A 234 2.87 16.17 18.42
N LEU A 235 1.89 15.96 19.32
CA LEU A 235 1.03 17.03 19.83
C LEU A 235 1.84 18.12 20.52
N ASN A 236 2.79 17.73 21.38
CA ASN A 236 3.64 18.68 22.08
C ASN A 236 4.49 19.51 21.13
N GLU A 237 5.06 18.89 20.10
CA GLU A 237 5.82 19.59 19.06
C GLU A 237 4.98 20.67 18.36
N LEU A 238 3.75 20.32 17.96
CA LEU A 238 2.83 21.27 17.32
C LEU A 238 2.39 22.39 18.29
N LEU A 239 2.12 22.07 19.54
CA LEU A 239 1.76 23.07 20.55
C LEU A 239 2.91 24.05 20.80
N LEU A 240 4.14 23.56 20.87
CA LEU A 240 5.35 24.39 21.01
C LEU A 240 5.56 25.28 19.78
N LYS A 241 5.42 24.73 18.58
CA LYS A 241 5.46 25.50 17.32
C LYS A 241 4.44 26.65 17.30
N ARG A 242 3.31 26.48 18.00
CA ARG A 242 2.23 27.50 18.13
C ARG A 242 2.35 28.36 19.39
N GLY A 243 3.45 28.31 20.14
CA GLY A 243 3.66 29.08 21.36
C GLY A 243 2.78 28.69 22.56
N ARG A 244 2.18 27.47 22.54
CA ARG A 244 1.25 26.97 23.57
C ARG A 244 2.00 26.10 24.61
N ALA A 245 3.13 26.59 25.12
CA ALA A 245 4.03 25.81 26.01
C ALA A 245 3.34 25.31 27.28
N ASN A 246 2.47 26.13 27.91
CA ASN A 246 1.74 25.70 29.12
C ASN A 246 0.78 24.54 28.87
N GLU A 247 0.19 24.45 27.69
CA GLU A 247 -0.67 23.34 27.33
C GLU A 247 0.16 22.10 27.00
N ALA A 248 1.29 22.25 26.31
CA ALA A 248 2.23 21.19 26.02
C ALA A 248 2.75 20.54 27.31
N GLU A 249 3.00 21.32 28.38
CA GLU A 249 3.48 20.81 29.65
C GLU A 249 2.53 19.78 30.26
N ALA A 250 1.21 20.02 30.24
CA ALA A 250 0.22 19.08 30.75
C ALA A 250 0.25 17.74 29.98
N TYR A 251 0.31 17.78 28.64
CA TYR A 251 0.38 16.57 27.82
C TYR A 251 1.72 15.84 27.98
N SER A 252 2.82 16.55 28.15
CA SER A 252 4.12 15.96 28.39
C SER A 252 4.20 15.22 29.72
N GLN A 253 3.57 15.75 30.78
CA GLN A 253 3.45 15.06 32.07
C GLN A 253 2.65 13.76 31.95
N GLU A 254 1.55 13.77 31.21
CA GLU A 254 0.75 12.56 30.96
C GLU A 254 1.52 11.52 30.13
N ALA A 255 2.26 11.97 29.11
CA ALA A 255 3.17 11.11 28.34
C ALA A 255 4.20 10.42 29.24
N PHE A 256 4.82 11.17 30.15
CA PHE A 256 5.79 10.62 31.10
C PHE A 256 5.17 9.58 32.05
N LYS A 257 3.99 9.86 32.62
CA LYS A 257 3.26 8.89 33.46
C LYS A 257 2.94 7.61 32.67
N MET A 258 2.52 7.75 31.42
CA MET A 258 2.24 6.60 30.55
C MET A 258 3.49 5.77 30.28
N LEU A 259 4.61 6.41 29.97
CA LEU A 259 5.88 5.74 29.73
C LEU A 259 6.35 4.97 30.97
N GLN A 260 6.29 5.60 32.15
CA GLN A 260 6.65 4.96 33.43
C GLN A 260 5.79 3.72 33.72
N ARG A 261 4.51 3.77 33.36
CA ARG A 261 3.58 2.65 33.58
C ARG A 261 3.83 1.48 32.62
N PHE A 262 4.03 1.74 31.33
CA PHE A 262 3.99 0.71 30.29
C PHE A 262 5.35 0.29 29.75
N SER A 263 6.35 1.16 29.79
CA SER A 263 7.68 0.88 29.24
C SER A 263 8.79 1.69 29.92
N PRO A 264 8.99 1.54 31.23
CA PRO A 264 9.93 2.36 32.00
C PRO A 264 11.39 2.24 31.54
N GLY A 265 11.76 1.16 30.85
CA GLY A 265 13.11 0.94 30.31
C GLY A 265 13.31 1.43 28.86
N ASN A 266 12.35 2.11 28.25
CA ASN A 266 12.52 2.58 26.87
C ASN A 266 13.29 3.91 26.82
N VAL A 267 14.61 3.81 26.63
CA VAL A 267 15.53 4.94 26.63
C VAL A 267 15.17 6.00 25.58
N ILE A 268 14.73 5.59 24.38
CA ILE A 268 14.40 6.51 23.29
C ILE A 268 13.18 7.36 23.64
N PHE A 269 12.08 6.75 24.09
CA PHE A 269 10.89 7.52 24.49
C PHE A 269 11.16 8.40 25.72
N HIS A 270 11.97 7.93 26.67
CA HIS A 270 12.40 8.78 27.78
C HIS A 270 13.12 10.03 27.31
N ALA A 271 14.06 9.88 26.38
CA ALA A 271 14.82 11.00 25.86
C ALA A 271 13.94 11.95 25.01
N MET A 272 13.01 11.44 24.21
CA MET A 272 12.07 12.27 23.45
C MET A 272 11.18 13.12 24.36
N ILE A 273 10.64 12.52 25.41
CA ILE A 273 9.79 13.23 26.37
C ILE A 273 10.61 14.26 27.16
N ALA A 274 11.81 13.90 27.60
CA ALA A 274 12.69 14.81 28.32
C ALA A 274 13.13 15.98 27.42
N LEU A 275 13.40 15.76 26.14
CA LEU A 275 13.70 16.85 25.20
C LEU A 275 12.47 17.76 25.01
N ASN A 276 11.27 17.22 24.96
CA ASN A 276 10.03 18.03 24.95
C ASN A 276 9.90 18.85 26.24
N HIS A 277 10.14 18.27 27.41
CA HIS A 277 10.14 18.99 28.69
C HIS A 277 11.16 20.13 28.68
N ALA A 278 12.39 19.85 28.26
CA ALA A 278 13.44 20.87 28.17
C ALA A 278 13.02 21.99 27.21
N THR A 279 12.41 21.66 26.07
CA THR A 279 11.89 22.66 25.12
C THR A 279 10.77 23.50 25.72
N ILE A 280 9.85 22.89 26.47
CA ILE A 280 8.77 23.60 27.16
C ILE A 280 9.35 24.59 28.18
N ARG A 281 10.33 24.19 29.01
CA ARG A 281 10.99 25.06 29.97
C ARG A 281 11.72 26.21 29.29
N TYR A 282 12.40 25.93 28.17
CA TYR A 282 13.05 26.94 27.36
C TYR A 282 12.06 28.02 26.88
N GLU A 283 10.93 27.62 26.32
CA GLU A 283 9.87 28.53 25.86
C GLU A 283 9.22 29.31 27.02
N GLN A 284 9.23 28.76 28.23
CA GLN A 284 8.80 29.43 29.47
C GLN A 284 9.86 30.36 30.05
N GLY A 285 11.07 30.43 29.47
CA GLY A 285 12.18 31.24 29.99
C GLY A 285 12.94 30.62 31.17
N ARG A 286 12.69 29.34 31.50
CA ARG A 286 13.31 28.59 32.61
C ARG A 286 14.63 27.95 32.16
N TYR A 287 15.58 28.79 31.77
CA TYR A 287 16.78 28.36 31.06
C TYR A 287 17.73 27.47 31.90
N GLU A 288 17.86 27.74 33.20
CA GLU A 288 18.70 26.91 34.08
C GLU A 288 18.15 25.49 34.21
N GLU A 289 16.84 25.35 34.44
CA GLU A 289 16.18 24.05 34.50
C GLU A 289 16.23 23.31 33.14
N THR A 290 16.20 24.04 32.05
CA THR A 290 16.43 23.48 30.71
C THR A 290 17.82 22.87 30.58
N LEU A 291 18.87 23.56 31.08
CA LEU A 291 20.24 23.04 31.07
C LEU A 291 20.40 21.78 31.92
N ASP A 292 19.82 21.76 33.11
CA ASP A 292 19.88 20.59 34.00
C ASP A 292 19.34 19.34 33.31
N GLU A 293 18.19 19.47 32.65
CA GLU A 293 17.56 18.36 31.95
C GLU A 293 18.34 17.92 30.70
N LEU A 294 18.85 18.88 29.90
CA LEU A 294 19.66 18.58 28.72
C LEU A 294 21.01 17.94 29.08
N ASN A 295 21.62 18.37 30.17
CA ASN A 295 22.85 17.78 30.67
C ASN A 295 22.62 16.33 31.15
N ALA A 296 21.50 16.05 31.80
CA ALA A 296 21.10 14.70 32.19
C ALA A 296 20.90 13.81 30.93
N LEU A 297 20.24 14.33 29.89
CA LEU A 297 20.10 13.62 28.61
C LEU A 297 21.43 13.34 27.93
N GLN A 298 22.36 14.30 27.95
CA GLN A 298 23.67 14.16 27.34
C GLN A 298 24.53 13.07 28.01
N GLN A 299 24.39 12.85 29.30
CA GLN A 299 25.09 11.77 30.03
C GLN A 299 24.72 10.38 29.52
N HIS A 300 23.53 10.20 28.94
CA HIS A 300 23.04 8.95 28.36
C HIS A 300 23.18 8.89 26.82
N SER A 301 23.89 9.86 26.22
CA SER A 301 24.00 9.98 24.76
C SER A 301 24.57 8.75 24.06
N ASP A 302 25.46 7.99 24.71
CA ASP A 302 26.06 6.77 24.16
C ASP A 302 25.03 5.63 23.97
N GLU A 303 23.95 5.66 24.77
CA GLU A 303 22.86 4.70 24.70
C GLU A 303 21.81 5.09 23.65
N LEU A 304 21.69 6.40 23.36
CA LEU A 304 20.62 6.94 22.53
C LEU A 304 20.75 6.61 21.03
N ARG A 305 21.98 6.56 20.51
CA ARG A 305 22.29 6.27 19.08
C ARG A 305 21.34 6.90 18.03
N ASP A 306 20.49 7.83 18.44
CA ASP A 306 19.51 8.50 17.60
C ASP A 306 20.05 9.88 17.19
N GLU A 307 20.37 10.02 15.92
CA GLU A 307 20.98 11.22 15.35
C GLU A 307 20.03 12.43 15.39
N TYR A 308 18.74 12.23 15.18
CA TYR A 308 17.73 13.30 15.21
C TYR A 308 17.55 13.86 16.61
N LEU A 309 17.50 12.98 17.60
CA LEU A 309 17.37 13.36 18.99
C LEU A 309 18.59 14.17 19.45
N MET A 310 19.80 13.71 19.09
CA MET A 310 21.05 14.41 19.41
C MET A 310 21.11 15.80 18.76
N LEU A 311 20.61 15.92 17.55
CA LEU A 311 20.52 17.24 16.88
C LEU A 311 19.59 18.19 17.63
N GLY A 312 18.43 17.72 18.08
CA GLY A 312 17.49 18.47 18.92
C GLY A 312 18.13 18.93 20.23
N ILE A 313 18.88 18.03 20.89
CA ILE A 313 19.59 18.32 22.15
C ILE A 313 20.65 19.41 21.92
N TYR A 314 21.53 19.28 20.93
CA TYR A 314 22.57 20.29 20.65
C TYR A 314 21.98 21.64 20.26
N ARG A 315 20.91 21.66 19.47
CA ARG A 315 20.19 22.87 19.12
C ARG A 315 19.69 23.59 20.38
N LEU A 316 19.04 22.89 21.29
CA LEU A 316 18.46 23.50 22.47
C LEU A 316 19.54 23.89 23.49
N LEU A 317 20.65 23.15 23.58
CA LEU A 317 21.81 23.52 24.42
C LEU A 317 22.44 24.84 23.97
N TRP A 318 22.78 24.99 22.68
CA TRP A 318 23.38 26.25 22.23
C TRP A 318 22.44 27.43 22.41
N GLN A 319 21.15 27.29 22.13
CA GLN A 319 20.14 28.33 22.32
C GLN A 319 20.00 28.71 23.80
N THR A 320 20.01 27.73 24.69
CA THR A 320 19.89 27.98 26.13
C THR A 320 21.13 28.66 26.70
N HIS A 321 22.32 28.22 26.34
CA HIS A 321 23.56 28.88 26.72
C HIS A 321 23.66 30.33 26.18
N GLU A 322 23.19 30.57 24.97
CA GLU A 322 23.11 31.93 24.41
C GLU A 322 22.20 32.83 25.24
N LYS A 323 21.00 32.33 25.67
CA LYS A 323 20.07 33.07 26.53
C LYS A 323 20.65 33.37 27.91
N LEU A 324 21.47 32.48 28.44
CA LEU A 324 22.14 32.65 29.73
C LEU A 324 23.44 33.48 29.65
N GLY A 325 23.89 33.84 28.43
CA GLY A 325 25.12 34.61 28.22
C GLY A 325 26.39 33.76 28.31
N HIS A 326 26.32 32.47 28.34
CA HIS A 326 27.44 31.53 28.36
C HIS A 326 28.01 31.35 26.94
N ARG A 327 28.77 32.34 26.46
CA ARG A 327 29.18 32.47 25.06
C ARG A 327 30.07 31.32 24.56
N ASP A 328 30.96 30.83 25.38
CA ASP A 328 31.91 29.76 24.96
C ASP A 328 31.17 28.43 24.79
N GLU A 329 30.32 28.10 25.71
CA GLU A 329 29.46 26.90 25.65
C GLU A 329 28.46 27.00 24.49
N ALA A 330 27.81 28.16 24.30
CA ALA A 330 26.91 28.39 23.19
C ALA A 330 27.62 28.16 21.84
N TYR A 331 28.83 28.71 21.66
CA TYR A 331 29.61 28.48 20.44
C TYR A 331 29.99 27.02 20.24
N ARG A 332 30.44 26.35 21.30
CA ARG A 332 30.79 24.93 21.26
C ARG A 332 29.57 24.06 20.82
N TYR A 333 28.41 24.28 21.41
CA TYR A 333 27.24 23.48 21.04
C TYR A 333 26.67 23.87 19.67
N LEU A 334 26.79 25.10 19.22
CA LEU A 334 26.47 25.52 17.85
C LEU A 334 27.38 24.81 16.84
N GLU A 335 28.69 24.66 17.13
CA GLU A 335 29.60 23.92 16.27
C GLU A 335 29.23 22.43 16.19
N LEU A 336 28.88 21.80 17.32
CA LEU A 336 28.41 20.42 17.37
C LEU A 336 27.08 20.24 16.60
N TYR A 337 26.16 21.19 16.77
CA TYR A 337 24.90 21.22 16.03
C TYR A 337 25.15 21.30 14.53
N ASN A 338 25.94 22.25 14.07
CA ASN A 338 26.25 22.43 12.63
C ASN A 338 26.93 21.21 12.03
N LYS A 339 27.90 20.63 12.74
CA LYS A 339 28.55 19.39 12.30
C LYS A 339 27.55 18.23 12.15
N LYS A 340 26.70 18.04 13.14
CA LYS A 340 25.66 16.99 13.10
C LYS A 340 24.62 17.27 12.02
N TYR A 341 24.23 18.52 11.85
CA TYR A 341 23.28 18.96 10.82
C TYR A 341 23.79 18.65 9.42
N GLN A 342 25.06 18.97 9.14
CA GLN A 342 25.70 18.63 7.86
C GLN A 342 25.74 17.11 7.60
N MET A 343 26.11 16.32 8.62
CA MET A 343 26.09 14.86 8.51
C MET A 343 24.69 14.34 8.23
N GLN A 344 23.66 14.92 8.87
CA GLN A 344 22.27 14.56 8.66
C GLN A 344 21.78 14.94 7.26
N GLU A 345 22.14 16.13 6.74
CA GLU A 345 21.80 16.51 5.36
C GLU A 345 22.38 15.51 4.34
N GLU A 346 23.63 15.10 4.54
CA GLU A 346 24.24 14.07 3.68
C GLU A 346 23.50 12.72 3.78
N GLU A 347 23.03 12.37 4.97
CA GLU A 347 22.30 11.13 5.20
C GLU A 347 20.86 11.19 4.63
N ILE A 348 20.17 12.31 4.79
CA ILE A 348 18.88 12.59 4.15
C ILE A 348 19.01 12.44 2.63
N LEU A 349 20.02 13.05 2.02
CA LEU A 349 20.26 12.93 0.58
C LEU A 349 20.50 11.48 0.15
N LYS A 350 21.19 10.68 0.96
CA LYS A 350 21.39 9.24 0.70
C LYS A 350 20.08 8.45 0.79
N HIS A 351 19.14 8.89 1.63
CA HIS A 351 17.82 8.25 1.76
C HIS A 351 16.81 8.74 0.73
N GLU A 352 16.93 9.96 0.22
CA GLU A 352 16.00 10.51 -0.78
C GLU A 352 16.07 9.77 -2.13
N VAL A 353 17.27 9.33 -2.54
CA VAL A 353 17.42 8.54 -3.78
C VAL A 353 16.67 7.20 -3.69
N PRO A 354 16.85 6.37 -2.64
CA PRO A 354 16.05 5.17 -2.45
C PRO A 354 14.53 5.42 -2.38
N LYS A 355 14.11 6.51 -1.73
CA LYS A 355 12.68 6.89 -1.67
C LYS A 355 12.13 7.21 -3.06
N ALA A 356 12.83 8.04 -3.82
CA ALA A 356 12.44 8.39 -5.19
C ALA A 356 12.42 7.15 -6.10
N GLN A 357 13.42 6.28 -6.00
CA GLN A 357 13.46 5.00 -6.73
C GLN A 357 12.31 4.08 -6.34
N ALA A 358 11.98 3.98 -5.06
CA ALA A 358 10.87 3.17 -4.59
C ALA A 358 9.54 3.71 -5.12
N ARG A 359 9.31 5.03 -5.04
CA ARG A 359 8.11 5.69 -5.59
C ARG A 359 7.95 5.39 -7.07
N GLU A 360 9.01 5.57 -7.85
CA GLU A 360 8.98 5.29 -9.27
C GLU A 360 8.72 3.80 -9.57
N ALA A 361 9.36 2.90 -8.85
CA ALA A 361 9.18 1.47 -9.01
C ALA A 361 7.75 1.01 -8.65
N ILE A 362 7.19 1.54 -7.57
CA ILE A 362 5.82 1.27 -7.13
C ILE A 362 4.83 1.78 -8.19
N ALA A 363 4.98 3.04 -8.62
CA ALA A 363 4.12 3.64 -9.62
C ALA A 363 4.13 2.86 -10.94
N ARG A 364 5.30 2.45 -11.42
CA ARG A 364 5.43 1.60 -12.62
C ARG A 364 4.73 0.25 -12.44
N GLN A 365 4.89 -0.38 -11.28
CA GLN A 365 4.25 -1.66 -11.01
C GLN A 365 2.72 -1.53 -10.95
N ASP A 366 2.19 -0.51 -10.28
CA ASP A 366 0.75 -0.28 -10.20
C ASP A 366 0.16 0.07 -11.56
N ASP A 367 0.86 0.84 -12.39
CA ASP A 367 0.45 1.10 -13.77
C ASP A 367 0.40 -0.17 -14.62
N GLN A 368 1.41 -1.04 -14.48
CA GLN A 368 1.41 -2.34 -15.17
C GLN A 368 0.24 -3.22 -14.72
N ILE A 369 -0.02 -3.30 -13.42
CA ILE A 369 -1.16 -4.06 -12.88
C ILE A 369 -2.47 -3.49 -13.40
N ARG A 370 -2.63 -2.17 -13.43
CA ARG A 370 -3.84 -1.50 -13.94
C ARG A 370 -4.05 -1.78 -15.42
N LEU A 371 -3.01 -1.71 -16.23
CA LEU A 371 -3.08 -2.04 -17.66
C LEU A 371 -3.49 -3.51 -17.88
N LEU A 372 -2.90 -4.43 -17.12
CA LEU A 372 -3.25 -5.86 -17.17
C LEU A 372 -4.70 -6.12 -16.75
N GLN A 373 -5.18 -5.42 -15.74
CA GLN A 373 -6.58 -5.51 -15.30
C GLN A 373 -7.53 -4.98 -16.37
N GLN A 374 -7.24 -3.82 -16.98
CA GLN A 374 -8.04 -3.26 -18.08
C GLN A 374 -8.09 -4.21 -19.28
N GLU A 375 -6.96 -4.79 -19.63
CA GLU A 375 -6.85 -5.77 -20.72
C GLU A 375 -7.65 -7.05 -20.39
N SER A 376 -7.55 -7.54 -19.16
CA SER A 376 -8.34 -8.69 -18.69
C SER A 376 -9.84 -8.42 -18.71
N GLU A 377 -10.27 -7.22 -18.29
CA GLU A 377 -11.68 -6.82 -18.37
C GLU A 377 -12.16 -6.70 -19.82
N LEU A 378 -11.35 -6.11 -20.70
CA LEU A 378 -11.66 -6.01 -22.11
C LEU A 378 -11.83 -7.40 -22.72
N ASN A 379 -10.91 -8.33 -22.42
CA ASN A 379 -10.97 -9.71 -22.89
C ASN A 379 -12.19 -10.45 -22.34
N ARG A 380 -12.54 -10.23 -21.08
CA ARG A 380 -13.76 -10.80 -20.50
C ARG A 380 -15.01 -10.28 -21.21
N ARG A 381 -15.10 -8.96 -21.47
CA ARG A 381 -16.20 -8.36 -22.24
C ARG A 381 -16.25 -8.91 -23.67
N LEU A 382 -15.10 -9.06 -24.31
CA LEU A 382 -15.00 -9.65 -25.64
C LEU A 382 -15.51 -11.09 -25.65
N LEU A 383 -15.11 -11.91 -24.68
CA LEU A 383 -15.59 -13.30 -24.54
C LEU A 383 -17.12 -13.37 -24.34
N TRP A 384 -17.70 -12.44 -23.57
CA TRP A 384 -19.15 -12.32 -23.42
C TRP A 384 -19.84 -11.97 -24.74
N VAL A 385 -19.30 -11.02 -25.50
CA VAL A 385 -19.83 -10.64 -26.82
C VAL A 385 -19.77 -11.83 -27.78
N ILE A 386 -18.63 -12.54 -27.79
CA ILE A 386 -18.46 -13.74 -28.62
C ILE A 386 -19.47 -14.83 -28.20
N GLY A 387 -19.65 -15.06 -26.89
CA GLY A 387 -20.64 -16.00 -26.36
C GLY A 387 -22.07 -15.66 -26.78
N LEU A 388 -22.44 -14.37 -26.72
CA LEU A 388 -23.75 -13.89 -27.18
C LEU A 388 -23.92 -14.08 -28.69
N VAL A 389 -22.91 -13.78 -29.47
CA VAL A 389 -22.93 -13.99 -30.93
C VAL A 389 -23.04 -15.47 -31.27
N ALA A 390 -22.27 -16.33 -30.58
CA ALA A 390 -22.37 -17.77 -30.77
C ALA A 390 -23.78 -18.30 -30.38
N LEU A 391 -24.35 -17.80 -29.29
CA LEU A 391 -25.68 -18.15 -28.85
C LEU A 391 -26.77 -17.72 -29.87
N THR A 392 -26.66 -16.50 -30.43
CA THR A 392 -27.59 -16.02 -31.48
C THR A 392 -27.46 -16.84 -32.75
N VAL A 393 -26.26 -17.24 -33.16
CA VAL A 393 -26.03 -18.14 -34.28
C VAL A 393 -26.67 -19.51 -34.02
N ILE A 394 -26.49 -20.09 -32.83
CA ILE A 394 -27.12 -21.37 -32.44
C ILE A 394 -28.64 -21.26 -32.48
N ILE A 395 -29.22 -20.17 -31.95
CA ILE A 395 -30.68 -19.95 -31.96
C ILE A 395 -31.19 -19.82 -33.41
N VAL A 396 -30.46 -19.07 -34.26
CA VAL A 396 -30.84 -18.93 -35.67
C VAL A 396 -30.76 -20.27 -36.40
N VAL A 397 -29.68 -21.04 -36.20
CA VAL A 397 -29.52 -22.38 -36.78
C VAL A 397 -30.61 -23.34 -36.24
N ALA A 398 -30.88 -23.34 -34.94
CA ALA A 398 -31.95 -24.15 -34.34
C ALA A 398 -33.32 -23.75 -34.87
N SER A 399 -33.59 -22.43 -34.99
CA SER A 399 -34.85 -21.92 -35.58
C SER A 399 -35.00 -22.31 -37.06
N LEU A 400 -33.92 -22.26 -37.83
CA LEU A 400 -33.87 -22.73 -39.19
C LEU A 400 -34.11 -24.24 -39.32
N LEU A 401 -33.48 -25.03 -38.45
CA LEU A 401 -33.69 -26.48 -38.41
C LEU A 401 -35.13 -26.83 -38.02
N ILE A 402 -35.71 -26.14 -37.03
CA ILE A 402 -37.13 -26.31 -36.66
C ILE A 402 -38.01 -25.90 -37.81
N TYR A 403 -37.74 -24.78 -38.48
CA TYR A 403 -38.48 -24.31 -39.66
C TYR A 403 -38.37 -25.32 -40.80
N VAL A 404 -37.16 -25.81 -41.11
CA VAL A 404 -36.97 -26.83 -42.14
C VAL A 404 -37.67 -28.14 -41.77
N PHE A 405 -37.64 -28.54 -40.49
CA PHE A 405 -38.31 -29.75 -40.02
C PHE A 405 -39.84 -29.61 -40.10
N GLN A 406 -40.41 -28.47 -39.70
CA GLN A 406 -41.83 -28.17 -39.83
C GLN A 406 -42.26 -28.11 -41.30
N ARG A 407 -41.48 -27.48 -42.16
CA ARG A 407 -41.73 -27.38 -43.59
C ARG A 407 -41.64 -28.73 -44.30
N ASN A 408 -40.63 -29.54 -43.96
CA ASN A 408 -40.52 -30.91 -44.47
C ASN A 408 -41.70 -31.79 -44.05
N ARG A 409 -42.25 -31.54 -42.88
CA ARG A 409 -43.45 -32.22 -42.39
C ARG A 409 -44.71 -31.78 -43.14
N MET A 410 -44.84 -30.51 -43.49
CA MET A 410 -45.92 -29.99 -44.36
C MET A 410 -45.77 -30.45 -45.81
N HIS A 411 -44.53 -30.43 -46.35
CA HIS A 411 -44.30 -30.87 -47.73
C HIS A 411 -44.45 -32.37 -47.96
N LYS A 412 -44.36 -33.19 -46.90
CA LYS A 412 -44.78 -34.62 -46.98
C LYS A 412 -46.29 -34.77 -47.25
N MET A 413 -47.04 -33.75 -47.03
CA MET A 413 -48.48 -33.74 -47.26
C MET A 413 -48.90 -33.15 -48.63
N GLU A 414 -48.03 -32.31 -49.26
CA GLU A 414 -48.30 -31.66 -50.54
C GLU A 414 -47.42 -32.17 -51.67
N ASN A 415 -47.24 -33.46 -51.78
CA ASN A 415 -46.36 -34.07 -52.78
C ASN A 415 -46.80 -33.79 -54.21
N ARG A 416 -45.98 -33.13 -54.93
CA ARG A 416 -45.61 -33.26 -56.36
C ARG A 416 -45.32 -31.96 -57.12
N GLU A 417 -45.59 -30.78 -56.64
CA GLU A 417 -45.26 -29.53 -57.36
C GLU A 417 -43.96 -28.82 -56.87
N LEU A 418 -43.36 -29.31 -55.82
CA LEU A 418 -42.33 -28.60 -55.07
C LEU A 418 -40.89 -28.89 -55.46
N GLN A 419 -40.63 -29.86 -56.36
CA GLN A 419 -39.23 -30.16 -56.71
C GLN A 419 -38.50 -29.03 -57.43
N LYS A 420 -39.19 -28.15 -58.15
CA LYS A 420 -38.57 -27.00 -58.82
C LYS A 420 -38.27 -25.81 -57.90
N SER A 421 -39.02 -25.65 -56.79
CA SER A 421 -38.77 -24.57 -55.81
C SER A 421 -37.66 -24.93 -54.84
N LEU A 422 -37.42 -26.23 -54.60
CA LEU A 422 -36.37 -26.71 -53.69
C LEU A 422 -34.93 -26.43 -54.20
N GLU A 423 -34.71 -26.50 -55.49
CA GLU A 423 -33.40 -26.16 -56.09
C GLU A 423 -33.06 -24.67 -55.91
N GLN A 424 -34.01 -23.78 -56.07
CA GLN A 424 -33.78 -22.34 -55.86
C GLN A 424 -33.57 -21.99 -54.37
N GLU A 425 -34.26 -22.66 -53.46
CA GLU A 425 -34.04 -22.44 -52.01
C GLU A 425 -32.73 -23.00 -51.48
N ALA A 426 -32.24 -24.11 -52.02
CA ALA A 426 -30.93 -24.65 -51.69
C ALA A 426 -29.78 -23.70 -52.05
N ILE A 427 -29.93 -22.94 -53.16
CA ILE A 427 -28.97 -21.93 -53.58
C ILE A 427 -28.93 -20.73 -52.64
N ILE A 428 -30.09 -20.26 -52.17
CA ILE A 428 -30.20 -19.17 -51.21
C ILE A 428 -29.59 -19.58 -49.85
N TYR A 429 -29.81 -20.82 -49.42
CA TYR A 429 -29.22 -21.36 -48.19
C TYR A 429 -27.68 -21.42 -48.23
N SER A 430 -27.13 -21.83 -49.40
CA SER A 430 -25.69 -21.86 -49.58
C SER A 430 -25.05 -20.47 -49.59
N MET A 431 -25.75 -19.46 -50.12
CA MET A 431 -25.31 -18.06 -50.06
C MET A 431 -25.33 -17.50 -48.62
N ASN A 432 -26.34 -17.82 -47.86
CA ASN A 432 -26.45 -17.38 -46.46
C ASN A 432 -25.40 -18.05 -45.56
N LEU A 433 -25.09 -19.34 -45.75
CA LEU A 433 -24.03 -20.04 -45.07
C LEU A 433 -22.67 -19.41 -45.34
N LYS A 434 -22.41 -19.03 -46.60
CA LYS A 434 -21.14 -18.37 -46.97
C LYS A 434 -20.99 -17.00 -46.29
N ASN A 435 -22.05 -16.24 -46.15
CA ASN A 435 -22.03 -14.98 -45.43
C ASN A 435 -21.77 -15.15 -43.93
N TYR A 436 -22.28 -16.26 -43.31
CA TYR A 436 -21.99 -16.60 -41.93
C TYR A 436 -20.53 -17.06 -41.69
N GLU A 437 -19.97 -17.84 -42.64
CA GLU A 437 -18.56 -18.25 -42.57
C GLU A 437 -17.62 -17.05 -42.69
N ASP A 438 -17.94 -16.08 -43.54
CA ASP A 438 -17.16 -14.83 -43.68
C ASP A 438 -17.21 -13.97 -42.40
N ASP A 439 -18.35 -13.94 -41.70
CA ASP A 439 -18.49 -13.20 -40.42
C ASP A 439 -17.75 -13.89 -39.25
N ILE A 440 -17.75 -15.21 -39.21
CA ILE A 440 -16.98 -16.00 -38.26
C ILE A 440 -15.47 -15.80 -38.47
N GLN A 441 -15.02 -15.87 -39.72
CA GLN A 441 -13.59 -15.65 -40.07
C GLN A 441 -13.11 -14.24 -39.69
N LYS A 442 -13.96 -13.23 -39.77
CA LYS A 442 -13.64 -11.87 -39.38
C LYS A 442 -13.43 -11.76 -37.87
N LYS A 443 -14.31 -12.41 -37.08
CA LYS A 443 -14.23 -12.48 -35.61
C LYS A 443 -13.02 -13.28 -35.13
N ASP A 444 -12.67 -14.37 -35.79
CA ASP A 444 -11.47 -15.17 -35.50
C ASP A 444 -10.16 -14.40 -35.68
N ARG A 445 -10.10 -13.50 -36.66
CA ARG A 445 -8.92 -12.62 -36.85
C ARG A 445 -8.76 -11.60 -35.74
N GLU A 446 -9.88 -11.04 -35.22
CA GLU A 446 -9.86 -10.11 -34.09
C GLU A 446 -9.41 -10.81 -32.81
N ILE A 447 -9.86 -12.07 -32.58
CA ILE A 447 -9.44 -12.90 -31.44
C ILE A 447 -7.95 -13.25 -31.51
N SER A 448 -7.48 -13.68 -32.68
CA SER A 448 -6.08 -14.07 -32.87
C SER A 448 -5.11 -12.90 -32.61
N SER A 449 -5.45 -11.71 -33.04
CA SER A 449 -4.67 -10.50 -32.79
C SER A 449 -4.57 -10.17 -31.29
N SER A 450 -5.69 -10.30 -30.54
CA SER A 450 -5.74 -10.04 -29.11
C SER A 450 -4.98 -11.10 -28.29
N THR A 451 -5.07 -12.36 -28.70
CA THR A 451 -4.39 -13.49 -28.05
C THR A 451 -2.86 -13.43 -28.23
N LEU A 452 -2.38 -12.99 -29.39
CA LEU A 452 -0.94 -12.81 -29.65
C LEU A 452 -0.31 -11.75 -28.73
N LEU A 453 -1.03 -10.66 -28.47
CA LEU A 453 -0.61 -9.62 -27.54
C LEU A 453 -0.49 -10.14 -26.09
N LEU A 454 -1.43 -10.99 -25.66
CA LEU A 454 -1.42 -11.63 -24.34
C LEU A 454 -0.27 -12.63 -24.17
N THR A 455 -0.01 -13.41 -25.22
CA THR A 455 1.05 -14.44 -25.20
C THR A 455 2.42 -13.81 -25.03
N ASN A 456 2.74 -12.76 -25.77
CA ASN A 456 4.01 -12.04 -25.66
C ASN A 456 4.23 -11.45 -24.25
N LYS A 457 3.17 -10.94 -23.63
CA LYS A 457 3.23 -10.33 -22.29
C LYS A 457 3.43 -11.38 -21.20
N ASN A 458 2.75 -12.52 -21.33
CA ASN A 458 2.90 -13.66 -20.42
C ASN A 458 4.29 -14.31 -20.51
N GLU A 459 4.92 -14.28 -21.67
CA GLU A 459 6.29 -14.78 -21.88
C GLU A 459 7.32 -13.94 -21.10
N VAL A 460 7.20 -12.63 -21.12
CA VAL A 460 8.07 -11.72 -20.35
C VAL A 460 7.89 -11.96 -18.84
N LEU A 461 6.64 -12.14 -18.38
CA LEU A 461 6.35 -12.43 -16.97
C LEU A 461 6.89 -13.81 -16.55
N LYS A 462 6.84 -14.81 -17.44
CA LYS A 462 7.38 -16.15 -17.20
C LYS A 462 8.91 -16.13 -17.10
N GLN A 463 9.58 -15.40 -17.97
CA GLN A 463 11.03 -15.21 -17.88
C GLN A 463 11.44 -14.54 -16.58
N LEU A 464 10.69 -13.52 -16.10
CA LEU A 464 10.89 -12.90 -14.80
C LEU A 464 10.68 -13.89 -13.63
N SER A 465 9.65 -14.73 -13.71
CA SER A 465 9.38 -15.77 -12.72
C SER A 465 10.46 -16.86 -12.71
N GLU A 466 10.95 -17.27 -13.87
CA GLU A 466 12.01 -18.29 -13.99
C GLU A 466 13.36 -17.76 -13.48
N ILE A 467 13.66 -16.49 -13.71
CA ILE A 467 14.86 -15.83 -13.17
C ILE A 467 14.76 -15.76 -11.63
N THR A 468 13.64 -15.31 -11.11
CA THR A 468 13.43 -15.23 -9.65
C THR A 468 13.45 -16.60 -8.97
N THR A 469 12.91 -17.63 -9.62
CA THR A 469 12.91 -19.01 -9.10
C THR A 469 14.30 -19.62 -9.10
N ARG A 470 15.07 -19.43 -10.16
CA ARG A 470 16.44 -19.95 -10.30
C ARG A 470 17.38 -19.47 -9.20
N TYR A 471 17.22 -18.22 -8.77
CA TYR A 471 18.06 -17.62 -7.72
C TYR A 471 17.52 -17.88 -6.29
N SER A 472 16.27 -18.31 -6.16
CA SER A 472 15.69 -18.77 -4.90
C SER A 472 16.23 -20.15 -4.47
N ASP A 473 16.54 -21.01 -5.42
CA ASP A 473 16.95 -22.39 -5.15
C ASP A 473 18.41 -22.52 -4.67
N ASP A 474 19.24 -21.51 -4.89
CA ASP A 474 20.68 -21.53 -4.57
C ASP A 474 21.07 -20.91 -3.21
N GLY A 475 20.13 -20.44 -2.40
CA GLY A 475 20.36 -19.98 -1.01
C GLY A 475 21.29 -18.78 -0.83
N LYS A 476 21.68 -18.10 -1.88
CA LYS A 476 22.47 -16.87 -1.88
C LYS A 476 21.85 -15.88 -2.85
N VAL A 477 21.43 -14.74 -2.32
CA VAL A 477 21.05 -13.61 -3.16
C VAL A 477 22.29 -12.72 -3.34
N PRO A 478 23.10 -12.92 -4.39
CA PRO A 478 24.25 -12.05 -4.66
C PRO A 478 23.73 -10.69 -5.13
N ARG A 479 24.51 -9.65 -4.88
CA ARG A 479 24.24 -8.30 -5.42
C ARG A 479 24.04 -8.30 -6.96
N GLU A 480 24.60 -9.28 -7.65
CA GLU A 480 24.42 -9.52 -9.08
C GLU A 480 23.00 -9.94 -9.47
N PHE A 481 22.32 -10.74 -8.69
CA PHE A 481 20.92 -11.10 -8.94
C PHE A 481 19.99 -9.88 -8.95
N VAL A 482 20.15 -9.02 -7.94
CA VAL A 482 19.40 -7.75 -7.90
C VAL A 482 19.72 -6.89 -9.13
N ARG A 483 20.95 -6.98 -9.60
CA ARG A 483 21.38 -6.25 -10.81
C ARG A 483 20.84 -6.87 -12.09
N GLU A 484 20.77 -8.19 -12.21
CA GLU A 484 20.17 -8.87 -13.36
C GLU A 484 18.65 -8.69 -13.42
N VAL A 485 17.95 -8.87 -12.33
CA VAL A 485 16.51 -8.57 -12.26
C VAL A 485 16.25 -7.10 -12.56
N ASN A 486 17.04 -6.20 -12.00
CA ASN A 486 16.95 -4.79 -12.33
C ASN A 486 17.39 -4.47 -13.78
N ALA A 487 18.29 -5.24 -14.38
CA ALA A 487 18.67 -5.09 -15.78
C ALA A 487 17.56 -5.58 -16.72
N VAL A 488 16.95 -6.72 -16.44
CA VAL A 488 15.80 -7.25 -17.22
C VAL A 488 14.57 -6.35 -17.06
N ILE A 489 14.32 -5.90 -15.84
CA ILE A 489 13.29 -4.89 -15.57
C ILE A 489 13.68 -3.57 -16.25
N GLY A 490 14.93 -3.14 -16.14
CA GLY A 490 15.44 -1.92 -16.75
C GLY A 490 15.47 -1.93 -18.29
N ASP A 491 15.79 -3.07 -18.90
CA ASP A 491 15.70 -3.23 -20.38
C ASP A 491 14.25 -3.31 -20.87
N SER A 492 13.36 -3.88 -20.09
CA SER A 492 11.91 -3.85 -20.35
C SER A 492 11.31 -2.47 -20.10
N LEU A 493 12.00 -1.61 -19.35
CA LEU A 493 11.58 -0.28 -18.90
C LEU A 493 12.32 0.88 -19.63
N LYS A 494 13.15 0.61 -20.66
CA LYS A 494 13.76 1.70 -21.46
C LYS A 494 12.66 2.52 -22.13
N ASN A 495 12.53 3.71 -21.63
CA ASN A 495 11.41 4.65 -21.79
C ASN A 495 10.94 4.92 -23.25
N ASP A 496 11.80 4.81 -24.25
CA ASP A 496 11.43 5.10 -25.64
C ASP A 496 10.60 3.96 -26.27
N ASP A 497 10.87 2.71 -25.88
CA ASP A 497 10.07 1.56 -26.30
C ASP A 497 8.68 1.55 -25.65
N GLU A 498 8.56 2.00 -24.40
CA GLU A 498 7.27 2.07 -23.68
C GLU A 498 6.37 3.16 -24.23
N TRP A 499 6.93 4.33 -24.52
CA TRP A 499 6.16 5.39 -25.15
C TRP A 499 5.71 5.00 -26.55
N SER A 500 6.57 4.37 -27.34
CA SER A 500 6.24 3.91 -28.68
C SER A 500 5.13 2.86 -28.66
N ARG A 501 5.17 1.91 -27.71
CA ARG A 501 4.11 0.91 -27.51
C ARG A 501 2.82 1.55 -26.99
N PHE A 502 2.91 2.42 -25.97
CA PHE A 502 1.77 3.17 -25.48
C PHE A 502 1.10 3.95 -26.62
N ARG A 503 1.89 4.65 -27.43
CA ARG A 503 1.41 5.42 -28.56
C ARG A 503 0.70 4.53 -29.59
N LEU A 504 1.26 3.37 -29.91
CA LEU A 504 0.64 2.40 -30.84
C LEU A 504 -0.75 1.96 -30.36
N HIS A 505 -0.86 1.61 -29.07
CA HIS A 505 -2.15 1.21 -28.47
C HIS A 505 -3.10 2.40 -28.31
N PHE A 506 -2.57 3.56 -27.99
CA PHE A 506 -3.33 4.78 -27.86
C PHE A 506 -3.92 5.22 -29.20
N ASP A 507 -3.13 5.16 -30.29
CA ASP A 507 -3.57 5.46 -31.66
C ASP A 507 -4.65 4.49 -32.16
N ALA A 508 -4.59 3.22 -31.73
CA ALA A 508 -5.64 2.24 -32.04
C ALA A 508 -6.99 2.55 -31.38
N VAL A 509 -6.99 3.20 -30.23
CA VAL A 509 -8.21 3.59 -29.47
C VAL A 509 -8.64 5.03 -29.81
N HIS A 510 -7.70 5.87 -30.09
CA HIS A 510 -7.90 7.29 -30.41
C HIS A 510 -7.24 7.63 -31.76
N PRO A 511 -7.78 7.12 -32.87
CA PRO A 511 -7.23 7.40 -34.19
C PRO A 511 -7.20 8.91 -34.46
N ASP A 512 -6.14 9.38 -35.05
CA ASP A 512 -5.92 10.80 -35.42
C ASP A 512 -5.73 11.79 -34.25
N PHE A 513 -5.74 11.34 -33.00
CA PHE A 513 -5.58 12.23 -31.83
C PHE A 513 -4.33 13.11 -31.93
N PHE A 514 -3.17 12.51 -32.21
CA PHE A 514 -1.92 13.26 -32.32
C PHE A 514 -1.88 14.14 -33.57
N ASN A 515 -2.51 13.73 -34.65
CA ASN A 515 -2.62 14.54 -35.87
C ASN A 515 -3.46 15.80 -35.58
N LYS A 516 -4.63 15.63 -34.97
CA LYS A 516 -5.51 16.75 -34.58
C LYS A 516 -4.83 17.71 -33.60
N LEU A 517 -4.06 17.20 -32.63
CA LEU A 517 -3.28 18.03 -31.73
C LEU A 517 -2.21 18.85 -32.45
N LYS A 518 -1.51 18.25 -33.42
CA LYS A 518 -0.52 18.94 -34.26
C LYS A 518 -1.15 19.93 -35.23
N GLU A 519 -2.34 19.65 -35.73
CA GLU A 519 -3.14 20.60 -36.49
C GLU A 519 -3.58 21.80 -35.63
N ALA A 520 -4.00 21.55 -34.39
CA ALA A 520 -4.39 22.61 -33.45
C ALA A 520 -3.19 23.47 -33.01
N SER A 521 -1.99 22.88 -32.92
CA SER A 521 -0.74 23.59 -32.59
C SER A 521 0.48 22.83 -33.09
N PRO A 522 1.07 23.26 -34.21
CA PRO A 522 2.28 22.65 -34.80
C PRO A 522 3.51 22.73 -33.91
N GLU A 523 3.54 23.63 -32.93
CA GLU A 523 4.67 23.86 -31.99
C GLU A 523 4.74 22.84 -30.85
N LEU A 524 3.81 21.87 -30.80
CA LEU A 524 3.80 20.87 -29.76
C LEU A 524 5.00 19.92 -29.91
N THR A 525 5.80 19.87 -28.85
CA THR A 525 6.92 18.92 -28.74
C THR A 525 6.42 17.53 -28.41
N GLU A 526 7.27 16.51 -28.58
CA GLU A 526 6.94 15.12 -28.22
C GLU A 526 6.52 15.01 -26.72
N ASN A 527 7.16 15.76 -25.84
CA ASN A 527 6.79 15.80 -24.43
C ASN A 527 5.42 16.47 -24.18
N ASP A 528 5.05 17.45 -24.99
CA ASP A 528 3.73 18.05 -24.96
C ASP A 528 2.66 17.04 -25.41
N LEU A 529 2.96 16.26 -26.45
CA LEU A 529 2.08 15.20 -26.94
C LEU A 529 1.91 14.06 -25.91
N ARG A 530 3.00 13.66 -25.24
CA ARG A 530 2.96 12.70 -24.11
C ARG A 530 2.05 13.22 -23.01
N LEU A 531 2.23 14.48 -22.63
CA LEU A 531 1.41 15.12 -21.61
C LEU A 531 -0.08 15.14 -22.00
N CYS A 532 -0.39 15.47 -23.26
CA CYS A 532 -1.77 15.44 -23.78
C CYS A 532 -2.36 14.03 -23.73
N ALA A 533 -1.60 13.00 -24.13
CA ALA A 533 -2.07 11.62 -24.11
C ALA A 533 -2.40 11.16 -22.68
N TYR A 534 -1.56 11.49 -21.69
CA TYR A 534 -1.82 11.17 -20.29
C TYR A 534 -3.04 11.92 -19.73
N ILE A 535 -3.22 13.18 -20.12
CA ILE A 535 -4.43 13.95 -19.78
C ILE A 535 -5.67 13.29 -20.43
N ARG A 536 -5.57 12.86 -21.69
CA ARG A 536 -6.67 12.21 -22.43
C ARG A 536 -7.19 10.97 -21.71
N ILE A 537 -6.29 10.13 -21.18
CA ILE A 537 -6.65 8.94 -20.40
C ILE A 537 -7.01 9.24 -18.94
N GLY A 538 -7.03 10.51 -18.55
CA GLY A 538 -7.53 10.95 -17.24
C GLY A 538 -6.52 10.86 -16.09
N MET A 539 -5.22 10.78 -16.37
CA MET A 539 -4.18 10.75 -15.33
C MET A 539 -4.10 12.08 -14.58
N ARG A 540 -3.96 12.00 -13.25
CA ARG A 540 -3.77 13.18 -12.39
C ARG A 540 -2.33 13.72 -12.50
N ALA A 541 -2.14 15.00 -12.20
CA ALA A 541 -0.85 15.67 -12.30
C ALA A 541 0.30 14.91 -11.59
N LYS A 542 0.03 14.29 -10.44
CA LYS A 542 1.00 13.48 -9.69
C LYS A 542 1.40 12.21 -10.44
N GLN A 543 0.45 11.50 -11.01
CA GLN A 543 0.67 10.31 -11.84
C GLN A 543 1.46 10.67 -13.11
N ILE A 544 1.14 11.83 -13.70
CA ILE A 544 1.88 12.36 -14.88
C ILE A 544 3.32 12.72 -14.49
N ALA A 545 3.53 13.27 -13.30
CA ALA A 545 4.85 13.58 -12.77
C ALA A 545 5.73 12.32 -12.65
N GLU A 546 5.15 11.25 -12.15
CA GLU A 546 5.78 9.93 -12.03
C GLU A 546 6.12 9.34 -13.41
N MET A 547 5.17 9.39 -14.36
CA MET A 547 5.36 8.91 -15.75
C MET A 547 6.41 9.70 -16.53
N LEU A 548 6.55 10.98 -16.26
CA LEU A 548 7.53 11.85 -16.93
C LEU A 548 8.85 11.99 -16.16
N SER A 549 8.96 11.36 -14.98
CA SER A 549 10.13 11.44 -14.07
C SER A 549 10.51 12.88 -13.70
N ILE A 550 9.48 13.71 -13.40
CA ILE A 550 9.65 15.12 -13.02
C ILE A 550 8.83 15.43 -11.76
N SER A 551 9.09 16.57 -11.13
CA SER A 551 8.29 17.00 -9.98
C SER A 551 6.85 17.36 -10.37
N SER A 552 5.91 17.23 -9.42
CA SER A 552 4.52 17.65 -9.64
C SER A 552 4.41 19.13 -10.00
N ASP A 553 5.30 19.97 -9.47
CA ASP A 553 5.39 21.39 -9.80
C ASP A 553 5.87 21.60 -11.25
N SER A 554 6.77 20.75 -11.72
CA SER A 554 7.20 20.72 -13.12
C SER A 554 6.06 20.32 -14.06
N VAL A 555 5.22 19.36 -13.67
CA VAL A 555 4.02 19.00 -14.44
C VAL A 555 3.06 20.18 -14.53
N ASN A 556 2.79 20.86 -13.42
CA ASN A 556 1.92 22.04 -13.42
C ASN A 556 2.48 23.15 -14.30
N SER A 557 3.79 23.37 -14.26
CA SER A 557 4.48 24.31 -15.14
C SER A 557 4.39 23.91 -16.62
N ASN A 558 4.49 22.61 -16.92
CA ASN A 558 4.33 22.10 -18.28
C ASN A 558 2.88 22.23 -18.75
N ARG A 559 1.89 21.93 -17.90
CA ARG A 559 0.45 22.14 -18.18
C ARG A 559 0.16 23.62 -18.47
N TYR A 560 0.76 24.53 -17.72
CA TYR A 560 0.63 25.97 -17.97
C TYR A 560 1.23 26.37 -19.32
N ARG A 561 2.41 25.85 -19.68
CA ARG A 561 3.04 26.10 -21.00
C ARG A 561 2.21 25.46 -22.13
N LEU A 562 1.69 24.26 -21.94
CA LEU A 562 0.83 23.57 -22.89
C LEU A 562 -0.45 24.35 -23.16
N ARG A 563 -1.09 24.92 -22.11
CA ARG A 563 -2.25 25.80 -22.28
C ARG A 563 -1.95 27.00 -23.17
N LYS A 564 -0.76 27.60 -23.02
CA LYS A 564 -0.33 28.73 -23.88
C LYS A 564 -0.13 28.29 -25.32
N LYS A 565 0.50 27.14 -25.56
CA LYS A 565 0.71 26.59 -26.91
C LYS A 565 -0.62 26.23 -27.59
N LEU A 566 -1.59 25.78 -26.84
CA LEU A 566 -2.94 25.45 -27.33
C LEU A 566 -3.88 26.68 -27.36
N ASN A 567 -3.37 27.89 -27.11
CA ASN A 567 -4.13 29.14 -27.10
C ASN A 567 -5.40 29.13 -26.22
N LEU A 568 -5.37 28.39 -25.10
CA LEU A 568 -6.50 28.29 -24.19
C LEU A 568 -6.61 29.53 -23.31
N SER A 569 -7.80 30.12 -23.22
CA SER A 569 -8.09 31.27 -22.36
C SER A 569 -8.16 30.92 -20.87
N ARG A 570 -8.23 31.93 -19.97
CA ARG A 570 -8.23 31.71 -18.50
C ARG A 570 -9.39 30.87 -17.98
N GLY A 571 -10.50 30.78 -18.73
CA GLY A 571 -11.71 30.02 -18.36
C GLY A 571 -11.76 28.60 -18.92
N ASP A 572 -10.91 28.26 -19.88
CA ASP A 572 -10.97 26.95 -20.54
C ASP A 572 -10.25 25.87 -19.72
N SER A 573 -10.83 24.69 -19.61
CA SER A 573 -10.18 23.52 -19.00
C SER A 573 -9.27 22.83 -20.02
N LEU A 574 -7.98 22.69 -19.69
CA LEU A 574 -7.04 21.90 -20.52
C LEU A 574 -7.50 20.45 -20.67
N ASP A 575 -7.98 19.87 -19.58
CA ASP A 575 -8.44 18.48 -19.55
C ASP A 575 -9.65 18.29 -20.46
N ASP A 576 -10.59 19.22 -20.44
CA ASP A 576 -11.78 19.16 -21.27
C ASP A 576 -11.44 19.39 -22.75
N PHE A 577 -10.51 20.28 -23.02
CA PHE A 577 -10.02 20.50 -24.39
C PHE A 577 -9.37 19.22 -24.95
N VAL A 578 -8.43 18.66 -24.22
CA VAL A 578 -7.71 17.45 -24.63
C VAL A 578 -8.63 16.22 -24.74
N ARG A 579 -9.68 16.15 -23.92
CA ARG A 579 -10.69 15.08 -23.99
C ARG A 579 -11.65 15.25 -25.18
N LYS A 580 -11.80 16.42 -25.72
CA LYS A 580 -12.69 16.66 -26.88
C LYS A 580 -12.00 16.41 -28.23
N ILE A 581 -10.67 16.45 -28.28
CA ILE A 581 -9.89 16.07 -29.45
C ILE A 581 -9.98 14.57 -29.69
#